data_a9e9b2b22145ba02d7c7b792d65a19c9
#
_entry.id   a9e9b2b22145ba02d7c7b792d65a19c9
#
_cell.length_a   1.000
_cell.length_b   1.000
_cell.length_c   1.000
_cell.angle_alpha   90.00
_cell.angle_beta   90.00
_cell.angle_gamma   90.00
#
_symmetry.space_group_name_H-M   'P 1'
#
loop_
_entity.id
_entity.type
_entity.pdbx_description
1 polymer ?
#
loop_
_entity_poly.entity_id
_entity_poly.type
_entity_poly.pdbx_seq_one_letter_code
_entity_poly.pdbx_strand_id
1 'polypeptide(L)'
;MKIIALEKDLSGRTPDEFTPSLKRAEAIRVWELQQSGVLREIYFRQERSSAILILECEHADVARQVLATLPLVQAGLIDFEVIPLVPYTGFARLFTLPADN
;
A
#
# COMPACT_ATOMS: atom_id res chain seq x y z
N MET A 1 -9.09 6.41 7.52
CA MET A 1 -7.83 7.09 7.09
C MET A 1 -7.33 6.44 5.81
N LYS A 2 -7.03 7.25 4.83
CA LYS A 2 -6.42 6.76 3.60
C LYS A 2 -4.93 6.49 3.82
N ILE A 3 -4.47 5.36 3.36
CA ILE A 3 -3.08 4.94 3.55
C ILE A 3 -2.53 4.45 2.22
N ILE A 4 -1.34 4.91 1.85
CA ILE A 4 -0.62 4.41 0.69
C ILE A 4 0.40 3.39 1.16
N ALA A 5 0.45 2.24 0.47
CA ALA A 5 1.48 1.23 0.67
C ALA A 5 2.28 1.09 -0.61
N LEU A 6 3.58 1.32 -0.50
CA LEU A 6 4.51 1.21 -1.63
C LEU A 6 5.34 -0.07 -1.46
N GLU A 7 5.27 -0.95 -2.44
CA GLU A 7 6.07 -2.18 -2.42
C GLU A 7 7.55 -1.84 -2.47
N LYS A 8 8.32 -2.48 -1.59
CA LYS A 8 9.78 -2.38 -1.53
C LYS A 8 10.37 -3.71 -1.94
N ASP A 9 11.37 -3.66 -2.82
CA ASP A 9 12.14 -4.84 -3.18
C ASP A 9 13.09 -5.20 -2.04
N LEU A 10 13.15 -6.49 -1.71
CA LEU A 10 14.09 -6.99 -0.71
C LEU A 10 15.33 -7.52 -1.43
N SER A 11 16.51 -7.15 -0.96
CA SER A 11 17.77 -7.59 -1.56
C SER A 11 17.95 -9.10 -1.39
N GLY A 12 18.63 -9.71 -2.36
CA GLY A 12 18.91 -11.15 -2.32
C GLY A 12 17.76 -12.03 -2.78
N ARG A 13 16.66 -11.45 -3.28
CA ARG A 13 15.53 -12.24 -3.83
C ARG A 13 15.70 -12.39 -5.33
N THR A 14 15.31 -13.55 -5.84
CA THR A 14 15.41 -13.87 -7.27
C THR A 14 14.02 -14.10 -7.86
N PRO A 15 13.83 -13.87 -9.18
CA PRO A 15 12.50 -14.01 -9.80
C PRO A 15 11.88 -15.39 -9.65
N ASP A 16 12.69 -16.45 -9.58
CA ASP A 16 12.20 -17.82 -9.46
C ASP A 16 11.59 -18.13 -8.09
N GLU A 17 11.89 -17.33 -7.06
CA GLU A 17 11.23 -17.47 -5.76
C GLU A 17 9.77 -17.05 -5.81
N PHE A 18 9.38 -16.24 -6.80
CA PHE A 18 7.99 -15.81 -7.02
C PHE A 18 7.29 -16.87 -7.89
N THR A 19 6.99 -18.02 -7.28
CA THR A 19 6.40 -19.13 -8.02
C THR A 19 5.00 -18.80 -8.53
N PRO A 20 4.52 -19.44 -9.60
CA PRO A 20 3.14 -19.25 -10.08
C PRO A 20 2.09 -19.52 -9.01
N SER A 21 2.29 -20.53 -8.18
CA SER A 21 1.40 -20.88 -7.09
C SER A 21 1.34 -19.76 -6.03
N LEU A 22 2.48 -19.19 -5.68
CA LEU A 22 2.55 -18.10 -4.70
C LEU A 22 1.92 -16.82 -5.25
N LYS A 23 2.16 -16.51 -6.54
CA LYS A 23 1.54 -15.35 -7.19
C LYS A 23 0.02 -15.49 -7.26
N ARG A 24 -0.48 -16.71 -7.47
CA ARG A 24 -1.92 -16.96 -7.44
C ARG A 24 -2.50 -16.74 -6.05
N ALA A 25 -1.83 -17.23 -5.03
CA ALA A 25 -2.26 -17.03 -3.64
C ALA A 25 -2.30 -15.55 -3.30
N GLU A 26 -1.29 -14.79 -3.74
CA GLU A 26 -1.25 -13.35 -3.57
C GLU A 26 -2.48 -12.68 -4.22
N ALA A 27 -2.78 -13.02 -5.46
CA ALA A 27 -3.91 -12.43 -6.19
C ALA A 27 -5.24 -12.73 -5.49
N ILE A 28 -5.39 -13.94 -4.96
CA ILE A 28 -6.60 -14.31 -4.20
C ILE A 28 -6.74 -13.43 -2.96
N ARG A 29 -5.65 -13.25 -2.20
CA ARG A 29 -5.70 -12.44 -0.98
C ARG A 29 -5.97 -10.96 -1.30
N VAL A 30 -5.34 -10.42 -2.35
CA VAL A 30 -5.59 -9.06 -2.81
C VAL A 30 -7.06 -8.88 -3.19
N TRP A 31 -7.63 -9.85 -3.90
CA TRP A 31 -9.05 -9.83 -4.26
C TRP A 31 -9.94 -9.80 -3.02
N GLU A 32 -9.65 -10.62 -2.02
CA GLU A 32 -10.40 -10.64 -0.76
C GLU A 32 -10.37 -9.28 -0.06
N LEU A 33 -9.20 -8.64 -0.03
CA LEU A 33 -9.05 -7.32 0.58
C LEU A 33 -9.84 -6.27 -0.17
N GLN A 34 -9.89 -6.35 -1.49
CA GLN A 34 -10.68 -5.43 -2.30
C GLN A 34 -12.18 -5.62 -2.06
N GLN A 35 -12.64 -6.86 -1.99
CA GLN A 35 -14.04 -7.17 -1.71
C GLN A 35 -14.46 -6.69 -0.31
N SER A 36 -13.57 -6.73 0.66
CA SER A 36 -13.85 -6.27 2.03
C SER A 36 -13.90 -4.74 2.14
N GLY A 37 -13.40 -4.02 1.14
CA GLY A 37 -13.32 -2.56 1.16
C GLY A 37 -12.06 -2.00 1.81
N VAL A 38 -11.20 -2.84 2.36
CA VAL A 38 -9.92 -2.40 2.95
C VAL A 38 -8.97 -1.91 1.86
N LEU A 39 -8.88 -2.66 0.76
CA LEU A 39 -8.12 -2.24 -0.41
C LEU A 39 -9.04 -1.49 -1.36
N ARG A 40 -8.75 -0.22 -1.60
CA ARG A 40 -9.55 0.63 -2.46
C ARG A 40 -9.05 0.68 -3.89
N GLU A 41 -7.74 0.75 -4.08
CA GLU A 41 -7.11 0.80 -5.39
C GLU A 41 -5.79 0.07 -5.34
N ILE A 42 -5.41 -0.53 -6.47
CA ILE A 42 -4.11 -1.18 -6.60
C ILE A 42 -3.58 -0.96 -8.01
N TYR A 43 -2.29 -0.66 -8.11
CA TYR A 43 -1.61 -0.39 -9.36
C TYR A 43 -0.21 -0.98 -9.34
N PHE A 44 0.32 -1.26 -10.51
CA PHE A 44 1.77 -1.43 -10.68
C PHE A 44 2.37 -0.12 -11.18
N ARG A 45 3.60 0.14 -10.78
CA ARG A 45 4.35 1.26 -11.35
C ARG A 45 4.62 0.98 -12.82
N GLN A 46 4.64 2.05 -13.63
CA GLN A 46 4.88 1.88 -15.07
C GLN A 46 6.29 1.38 -15.36
N GLU A 47 7.28 1.84 -14.61
CA GLU A 47 8.69 1.53 -14.86
C GLU A 47 9.13 0.17 -14.31
N ARG A 48 8.33 -0.45 -13.44
CA ARG A 48 8.65 -1.75 -12.87
C ARG A 48 7.43 -2.35 -12.18
N SER A 49 7.43 -3.67 -11.99
CA SER A 49 6.29 -4.39 -11.38
C SER A 49 6.30 -4.29 -9.86
N SER A 50 6.36 -3.08 -9.34
CA SER A 50 6.18 -2.83 -7.91
C SER A 50 4.80 -2.26 -7.67
N ALA A 51 4.07 -2.82 -6.70
CA ALA A 51 2.69 -2.47 -6.45
C ALA A 51 2.56 -1.20 -5.61
N ILE A 52 1.52 -0.44 -5.90
CA ILE A 52 1.07 0.68 -5.08
C ILE A 52 -0.36 0.36 -4.67
N LEU A 53 -0.60 0.32 -3.37
CA LEU A 53 -1.92 0.03 -2.81
C LEU A 53 -2.46 1.25 -2.10
N ILE A 54 -3.75 1.51 -2.30
CA ILE A 54 -4.48 2.52 -1.55
C ILE A 54 -5.42 1.79 -0.61
N LEU A 55 -5.20 1.94 0.69
CA LEU A 55 -5.96 1.26 1.73
C LEU A 55 -6.82 2.25 2.50
N GLU A 56 -7.93 1.75 3.03
CA GLU A 56 -8.76 2.48 3.98
C GLU A 56 -8.74 1.71 5.30
N CYS A 57 -8.10 2.27 6.32
CA CYS A 57 -7.93 1.66 7.63
C CYS A 57 -8.06 2.73 8.71
N GLU A 58 -8.30 2.31 9.96
CA GLU A 58 -8.41 3.24 11.07
C GLU A 58 -7.10 3.99 11.32
N HIS A 59 -5.98 3.28 11.22
CA HIS A 59 -4.65 3.87 11.38
C HIS A 59 -3.59 2.97 10.74
N ALA A 60 -2.35 3.45 10.74
CA ALA A 60 -1.25 2.79 10.04
C ALA A 60 -0.94 1.38 10.54
N ASP A 61 -1.12 1.12 11.84
CA ASP A 61 -0.85 -0.20 12.39
C ASP A 61 -1.81 -1.26 11.85
N VAL A 62 -3.07 -0.90 11.64
CA VAL A 62 -4.04 -1.80 11.01
C VAL A 62 -3.61 -2.11 9.58
N ALA A 63 -3.14 -1.10 8.84
CA ALA A 63 -2.64 -1.31 7.47
C ALA A 63 -1.45 -2.27 7.47
N ARG A 64 -0.52 -2.14 8.41
CA ARG A 64 0.62 -3.05 8.51
C ARG A 64 0.18 -4.48 8.79
N GLN A 65 -0.81 -4.66 9.66
CA GLN A 65 -1.38 -5.98 9.95
C GLN A 65 -2.02 -6.59 8.70
N VAL A 66 -2.77 -5.78 7.93
CA VAL A 66 -3.39 -6.22 6.68
C VAL A 66 -2.34 -6.66 5.68
N LEU A 67 -1.31 -5.85 5.48
CA LEU A 67 -0.22 -6.14 4.54
C LEU A 67 0.56 -7.39 4.95
N ALA A 68 0.69 -7.66 6.24
CA ALA A 68 1.35 -8.86 6.75
C ALA A 68 0.60 -10.15 6.40
N THR A 69 -0.67 -10.06 5.97
CA THR A 69 -1.44 -11.23 5.53
C THR A 69 -1.19 -11.60 4.07
N LEU A 70 -0.47 -10.77 3.33
CA LEU A 70 -0.17 -11.04 1.92
C LEU A 70 0.84 -12.18 1.80
N PRO A 71 0.57 -13.21 0.98
CA PRO A 71 1.48 -14.34 0.84
C PRO A 71 2.91 -13.98 0.45
N LEU A 72 3.11 -12.98 -0.42
CA LEU A 72 4.45 -12.56 -0.79
C LEU A 72 5.22 -11.92 0.37
N VAL A 73 4.51 -11.21 1.24
CA VAL A 73 5.10 -10.64 2.46
C VAL A 73 5.43 -11.76 3.44
N GLN A 74 4.51 -12.71 3.63
CA GLN A 74 4.73 -13.85 4.53
C GLN A 74 5.90 -14.71 4.09
N ALA A 75 6.10 -14.84 2.78
CA ALA A 75 7.23 -15.58 2.23
C ALA A 75 8.56 -14.80 2.31
N GLY A 76 8.54 -13.56 2.77
CA GLY A 76 9.73 -12.73 2.89
C GLY A 76 10.27 -12.24 1.56
N LEU A 77 9.43 -12.17 0.51
CA LEU A 77 9.86 -11.77 -0.82
C LEU A 77 9.69 -10.28 -1.10
N ILE A 78 8.72 -9.65 -0.45
CA ILE A 78 8.46 -8.21 -0.56
C ILE A 78 8.13 -7.64 0.81
N ASP A 79 8.20 -6.32 0.91
CA ASP A 79 7.70 -5.57 2.04
C ASP A 79 7.06 -4.29 1.52
N PHE A 80 6.48 -3.48 2.40
CA PHE A 80 5.81 -2.25 2.01
C PHE A 80 6.26 -1.09 2.89
N GLU A 81 6.44 0.07 2.28
CA GLU A 81 6.47 1.33 3.00
C GLU A 81 5.03 1.79 3.19
N VAL A 82 4.64 2.08 4.43
CA VAL A 82 3.27 2.49 4.78
C VAL A 82 3.25 3.99 5.04
N ILE A 83 2.44 4.71 4.27
CA ILE A 83 2.35 6.17 4.33
C ILE A 83 0.91 6.55 4.68
N PRO A 84 0.61 6.84 5.96
CA PRO A 84 -0.71 7.35 6.31
C PRO A 84 -0.87 8.79 5.84
N LEU A 85 -2.08 9.11 5.38
CA LEU A 85 -2.38 10.42 4.81
C LEU A 85 -3.37 11.17 5.69
N VAL A 86 -3.21 12.49 5.73
CA VAL A 86 -4.15 13.38 6.38
C VAL A 86 -4.66 14.40 5.35
N PRO A 87 -5.84 15.00 5.57
CA PRO A 87 -6.36 15.99 4.63
C PRO A 87 -5.42 17.18 4.47
N TYR A 88 -5.39 17.72 3.24
CA TYR A 88 -4.66 18.96 2.99
C TYR A 88 -5.43 20.12 3.61
N THR A 89 -4.82 20.84 4.53
CA THR A 89 -5.46 21.96 5.25
C THR A 89 -5.11 23.32 4.68
N GLY A 90 -4.24 23.34 3.64
CA GLY A 90 -3.70 24.59 3.10
C GLY A 90 -4.72 25.51 2.45
N PHE A 91 -5.86 24.95 1.98
CA PHE A 91 -6.90 25.78 1.36
C PHE A 91 -7.54 26.78 2.34
N ALA A 92 -7.45 26.53 3.64
CA ALA A 92 -7.95 27.48 4.64
C ALA A 92 -7.29 28.85 4.54
N ARG A 93 -6.05 28.89 4.00
CA ARG A 93 -5.33 30.16 3.79
C ARG A 93 -6.01 31.07 2.80
N LEU A 94 -6.86 30.54 1.92
CA LEU A 94 -7.60 31.34 0.95
C LEU A 94 -8.70 32.17 1.57
N PHE A 95 -9.12 31.83 2.80
CA PHE A 95 -10.25 32.45 3.47
C PHE A 95 -9.84 33.30 4.66
N THR A 96 -8.54 33.54 4.83
CA THR A 96 -7.98 34.40 5.86
C THR A 96 -7.01 35.40 5.24
N LEU A 97 -6.82 36.56 5.89
CA LEU A 97 -5.84 37.53 5.44
C LEU A 97 -4.43 37.03 5.78
N PRO A 98 -3.44 37.31 4.90
CA PRO A 98 -2.05 37.00 5.20
C PRO A 98 -1.61 37.72 6.48
N ALA A 99 -0.94 37.01 7.38
CA ALA A 99 -0.45 37.57 8.64
C ALA A 99 0.98 38.11 8.52
N ASP A 100 1.66 37.77 7.45
CA ASP A 100 3.02 38.19 7.18
C ASP A 100 3.06 39.52 6.45
N ASN A 101 4.15 40.18 6.55
CA ASN A 101 4.42 41.44 5.85
C ASN A 101 5.77 41.39 5.19
#